data_b6a97b685c04e011909d1e5d22f337f4
#
_entry.id   b6a97b685c04e011909d1e5d22f337f4
#
_cell.length_a   1.000
_cell.length_b   1.000
_cell.length_c   1.000
_cell.angle_alpha   90.00
_cell.angle_beta   90.00
_cell.angle_gamma   90.00
#
_symmetry.space_group_name_H-M   'P 1'
#
loop_
_entity.id
_entity.type
_entity.pdbx_description
1 polymer ?
#
loop_
_entity_poly.entity_id
_entity_poly.type
_entity_poly.pdbx_seq_one_letter_code
_entity_poly.pdbx_strand_id
1 'polypeptide(L)'
;MTKVRVKVKVKVKVSELMQYVICPRLVYFRVRAQGRGYESYAHTHTQAQAHTVTAREKSMIESFILKEFAFNLHKITGCEDTAAITAIIGDIVESVPRIYREELEGLGLVLELDLIEAVKRDFIQGMNDEWLKKLMTENELTELERVHGYERERMMYSEKLNLSGSVDKLIIADEEVIPCMIKTGKSPGYGVWRSDRVQLAAYAMLIEDEFGSIVKRGFVEYIREAEFRVTQIRRSDRAEALQILKQVRRIKQGAFPDKGRNAPCENCVYSKYCDTDTRKTLLSKLLGK
;
A
#
# COMPACT_ATOMS: atom_id res chain seq x y z
N MET A 1 23.68 18.21 37.89
CA MET A 1 22.64 17.23 37.53
C MET A 1 22.40 17.23 36.01
N THR A 2 23.02 16.32 35.30
CA THR A 2 22.91 16.22 33.83
C THR A 2 21.60 15.55 33.49
N LYS A 3 20.65 16.29 32.95
CA LYS A 3 19.39 15.72 32.43
C LYS A 3 19.67 14.77 31.27
N VAL A 4 19.68 13.48 31.53
CA VAL A 4 19.68 12.46 30.49
C VAL A 4 18.38 12.60 29.71
N ARG A 5 18.43 13.24 28.54
CA ARG A 5 17.33 13.23 27.57
C ARG A 5 17.23 11.82 27.00
N VAL A 6 16.33 11.01 27.53
CA VAL A 6 15.93 9.76 26.90
C VAL A 6 15.33 10.12 25.55
N LYS A 7 16.05 9.90 24.47
CA LYS A 7 15.52 10.05 23.10
C LYS A 7 14.53 8.92 22.87
N VAL A 8 13.23 9.21 23.05
CA VAL A 8 12.17 8.29 22.65
C VAL A 8 12.32 8.04 21.14
N LYS A 9 12.65 6.80 20.78
CA LYS A 9 12.76 6.40 19.37
C LYS A 9 11.37 6.43 18.74
N VAL A 10 11.15 7.28 17.75
CA VAL A 10 9.88 7.40 17.03
C VAL A 10 9.69 6.21 16.09
N LYS A 11 8.65 5.40 16.32
CA LYS A 11 8.29 4.29 15.42
C LYS A 11 7.76 4.83 14.09
N VAL A 12 8.20 4.23 12.99
CA VAL A 12 7.79 4.57 11.63
C VAL A 12 7.27 3.32 10.92
N LYS A 13 6.24 3.47 10.11
CA LYS A 13 5.72 2.40 9.24
C LYS A 13 6.30 2.55 7.82
N VAL A 14 6.54 1.45 7.12
CA VAL A 14 6.97 1.46 5.72
C VAL A 14 6.00 2.25 4.84
N SER A 15 4.69 2.13 5.09
CA SER A 15 3.66 2.92 4.39
C SER A 15 3.81 4.45 4.56
N GLU A 16 4.39 4.92 5.68
CA GLU A 16 4.65 6.35 5.89
C GLU A 16 5.81 6.86 5.00
N LEU A 17 6.77 5.99 4.64
CA LEU A 17 7.82 6.34 3.68
C LEU A 17 7.23 6.55 2.28
N MET A 18 6.34 5.66 1.85
CA MET A 18 5.63 5.79 0.58
C MET A 18 4.80 7.08 0.54
N GLN A 19 4.05 7.37 1.61
CA GLN A 19 3.27 8.60 1.72
C GLN A 19 4.14 9.86 1.64
N TYR A 20 5.32 9.83 2.26
CA TYR A 20 6.29 10.91 2.18
C TYR A 20 6.75 11.17 0.73
N VAL A 21 6.98 10.12 -0.05
CA VAL A 21 7.37 10.25 -1.48
C VAL A 21 6.27 10.91 -2.30
N ILE A 22 5.00 10.58 -2.03
CA ILE A 22 3.85 11.19 -2.69
C ILE A 22 3.73 12.67 -2.27
N CYS A 23 3.67 12.92 -0.98
CA CYS A 23 3.69 14.27 -0.40
C CYS A 23 4.06 14.22 1.09
N PRO A 24 5.13 14.89 1.54
CA PRO A 24 5.52 14.92 2.95
C PRO A 24 4.40 15.39 3.91
N ARG A 25 3.51 16.27 3.44
CA ARG A 25 2.36 16.76 4.21
C ARG A 25 1.31 15.68 4.48
N LEU A 26 1.22 14.62 3.68
CA LEU A 26 0.36 13.48 3.99
C LEU A 26 0.73 12.82 5.32
N VAL A 27 2.03 12.61 5.56
CA VAL A 27 2.52 12.08 6.84
C VAL A 27 2.17 13.04 7.99
N TYR A 28 2.38 14.34 7.81
CA TYR A 28 2.11 15.34 8.82
C TYR A 28 0.64 15.38 9.24
N PHE A 29 -0.28 15.46 8.28
CA PHE A 29 -1.71 15.52 8.56
C PHE A 29 -2.23 14.21 9.14
N ARG A 30 -1.77 13.06 8.64
CA ARG A 30 -2.20 11.75 9.14
C ARG A 30 -1.82 11.52 10.60
N VAL A 31 -0.60 11.86 10.99
CA VAL A 31 -0.16 11.77 12.40
C VAL A 31 -1.00 12.66 13.33
N ARG A 32 -1.42 13.82 12.85
CA ARG A 32 -2.25 14.74 13.64
C ARG A 32 -3.73 14.40 13.62
N ALA A 33 -4.22 13.79 12.56
CA ALA A 33 -5.60 13.30 12.49
C ALA A 33 -5.87 12.24 13.57
N GLN A 34 -4.92 11.31 13.78
CA GLN A 34 -5.00 10.29 14.83
C GLN A 34 -5.10 10.85 16.25
N GLY A 35 -4.64 12.08 16.49
CA GLY A 35 -4.69 12.74 17.82
C GLY A 35 -5.86 13.70 18.05
N ARG A 36 -6.68 14.04 17.04
CA ARG A 36 -7.68 15.11 17.11
C ARG A 36 -9.07 14.77 16.56
N GLY A 37 -9.40 13.50 16.37
CA GLY A 37 -10.73 13.13 15.86
C GLY A 37 -11.01 13.55 14.41
N TYR A 38 -10.00 13.88 13.61
CA TYR A 38 -10.14 14.14 12.17
C TYR A 38 -10.57 12.89 11.38
N GLU A 39 -10.52 11.72 11.98
CA GLU A 39 -11.07 10.47 11.40
C GLU A 39 -12.59 10.57 11.24
N SER A 40 -13.28 11.39 12.02
CA SER A 40 -14.73 11.56 11.89
C SER A 40 -15.17 12.21 10.57
N TYR A 41 -14.28 12.95 9.87
CA TYR A 41 -14.65 13.55 8.59
C TYR A 41 -14.60 12.58 7.40
N ALA A 42 -13.91 11.47 7.53
CA ALA A 42 -14.04 10.36 6.57
C ALA A 42 -15.33 9.55 6.82
N HIS A 43 -15.92 9.66 8.03
CA HIS A 43 -17.05 8.85 8.48
C HIS A 43 -18.36 9.63 8.70
N THR A 44 -18.39 10.98 8.59
CA THR A 44 -19.59 11.77 8.90
C THR A 44 -20.53 12.03 7.73
N HIS A 45 -20.78 11.02 6.89
CA HIS A 45 -21.92 11.01 5.99
C HIS A 45 -22.67 9.69 6.02
N THR A 46 -23.00 9.21 7.21
CA THR A 46 -23.94 8.10 7.39
C THR A 46 -25.14 8.55 8.21
N GLN A 47 -26.02 9.34 7.60
CA GLN A 47 -27.45 9.28 7.94
C GLN A 47 -28.10 8.31 6.95
N ALA A 48 -28.86 7.37 7.51
CA ALA A 48 -29.56 6.30 6.83
C ALA A 48 -30.48 6.81 5.70
N GLN A 49 -29.95 6.85 4.49
CA GLN A 49 -30.71 6.90 3.25
C GLN A 49 -30.12 5.81 2.36
N ALA A 50 -30.98 5.16 1.56
CA ALA A 50 -30.59 4.07 0.66
C ALA A 50 -29.24 4.36 0.00
N HIS A 51 -28.19 3.62 0.40
CA HIS A 51 -26.82 3.91 0.01
C HIS A 51 -26.61 3.57 -1.47
N THR A 52 -26.65 4.59 -2.31
CA THR A 52 -26.05 4.47 -3.63
C THR A 52 -24.53 4.37 -3.42
N VAL A 53 -23.95 3.21 -3.66
CA VAL A 53 -22.51 2.95 -3.52
C VAL A 53 -21.70 3.97 -4.30
N THR A 54 -20.84 4.68 -3.64
CA THR A 54 -20.01 5.72 -4.27
C THR A 54 -18.93 5.07 -5.16
N ALA A 55 -18.48 5.81 -6.18
CA ALA A 55 -17.36 5.36 -7.03
C ALA A 55 -16.11 5.01 -6.23
N ARG A 56 -15.90 5.66 -5.07
CA ARG A 56 -14.79 5.39 -4.16
C ARG A 56 -14.92 4.04 -3.46
N GLU A 57 -16.12 3.70 -3.00
CA GLU A 57 -16.41 2.42 -2.35
C GLU A 57 -16.25 1.26 -3.32
N LYS A 58 -16.81 1.39 -4.54
CA LYS A 58 -16.57 0.42 -5.61
C LYS A 58 -15.08 0.20 -5.89
N SER A 59 -14.30 1.28 -6.03
CA SER A 59 -12.86 1.19 -6.27
C SER A 59 -12.10 0.51 -5.12
N MET A 60 -12.58 0.64 -3.89
CA MET A 60 -11.96 -0.03 -2.74
C MET A 60 -12.27 -1.52 -2.72
N ILE A 61 -13.53 -1.92 -2.94
CA ILE A 61 -13.91 -3.33 -3.05
C ILE A 61 -13.14 -3.98 -4.21
N GLU A 62 -13.07 -3.32 -5.36
CA GLU A 62 -12.27 -3.77 -6.49
C GLU A 62 -10.78 -3.95 -6.13
N SER A 63 -10.24 -3.06 -5.30
CA SER A 63 -8.84 -3.20 -4.82
C SER A 63 -8.65 -4.42 -3.92
N PHE A 64 -9.63 -4.76 -3.08
CA PHE A 64 -9.59 -5.99 -2.29
C PHE A 64 -9.69 -7.24 -3.18
N ILE A 65 -10.59 -7.23 -4.18
CA ILE A 65 -10.71 -8.32 -5.15
C ILE A 65 -9.39 -8.53 -5.88
N LEU A 66 -8.80 -7.46 -6.42
CA LEU A 66 -7.51 -7.52 -7.11
C LEU A 66 -6.38 -8.03 -6.20
N LYS A 67 -6.39 -7.65 -4.92
CA LYS A 67 -5.40 -8.12 -3.97
C LYS A 67 -5.54 -9.62 -3.69
N GLU A 68 -6.77 -10.10 -3.47
CA GLU A 68 -7.03 -11.54 -3.32
C GLU A 68 -6.71 -12.32 -4.59
N PHE A 69 -6.96 -11.72 -5.75
CA PHE A 69 -6.59 -12.29 -7.02
C PHE A 69 -5.07 -12.50 -7.10
N ALA A 70 -4.27 -11.49 -6.76
CA ALA A 70 -2.82 -11.59 -6.73
C ALA A 70 -2.34 -12.70 -5.78
N PHE A 71 -2.96 -12.87 -4.61
CA PHE A 71 -2.64 -13.96 -3.69
C PHE A 71 -2.97 -15.36 -4.23
N ASN A 72 -3.88 -15.47 -5.18
CA ASN A 72 -4.28 -16.75 -5.77
C ASN A 72 -3.76 -16.96 -7.20
N LEU A 73 -2.92 -16.07 -7.70
CA LEU A 73 -2.46 -16.07 -9.08
C LEU A 73 -1.76 -17.38 -9.47
N HIS A 74 -0.96 -17.95 -8.58
CA HIS A 74 -0.27 -19.23 -8.79
C HIS A 74 -1.23 -20.41 -9.07
N LYS A 75 -2.52 -20.30 -8.75
CA LYS A 75 -3.54 -21.31 -9.05
C LYS A 75 -4.12 -21.16 -10.47
N ILE A 76 -3.99 -19.97 -11.04
CA ILE A 76 -4.57 -19.60 -12.34
C ILE A 76 -3.51 -19.70 -13.44
N THR A 77 -2.26 -19.34 -13.11
CA THR A 77 -1.15 -19.36 -14.06
C THR A 77 -0.87 -20.80 -14.54
N GLY A 78 -0.82 -20.99 -15.87
CA GLY A 78 -0.65 -22.28 -16.49
C GLY A 78 -1.93 -23.12 -16.58
N CYS A 79 -3.10 -22.60 -16.15
CA CYS A 79 -4.38 -23.28 -16.34
C CYS A 79 -4.95 -22.95 -17.73
N GLU A 80 -5.26 -23.96 -18.52
CA GLU A 80 -5.85 -23.79 -19.87
C GLU A 80 -7.38 -23.81 -19.85
N ASP A 81 -7.99 -24.27 -18.75
CA ASP A 81 -9.43 -24.38 -18.62
C ASP A 81 -10.05 -23.06 -18.14
N THR A 82 -10.68 -22.36 -19.08
CA THR A 82 -11.38 -21.07 -18.82
C THR A 82 -12.52 -21.23 -17.81
N ALA A 83 -13.19 -22.38 -17.77
CA ALA A 83 -14.28 -22.62 -16.81
C ALA A 83 -13.73 -22.74 -15.39
N ALA A 84 -12.60 -23.46 -15.21
CA ALA A 84 -11.91 -23.56 -13.94
C ALA A 84 -11.41 -22.17 -13.45
N ILE A 85 -10.86 -21.37 -14.35
CA ILE A 85 -10.42 -19.99 -14.03
C ILE A 85 -11.61 -19.15 -13.57
N THR A 86 -12.74 -19.21 -14.29
CA THR A 86 -13.96 -18.45 -13.93
C THR A 86 -14.49 -18.87 -12.56
N ALA A 87 -14.45 -20.16 -12.23
CA ALA A 87 -14.83 -20.67 -10.92
C ALA A 87 -13.91 -20.12 -9.81
N ILE A 88 -12.58 -20.17 -10.00
CA ILE A 88 -11.60 -19.62 -9.05
C ILE A 88 -11.84 -18.12 -8.82
N ILE A 89 -12.12 -17.37 -9.87
CA ILE A 89 -12.45 -15.93 -9.78
C ILE A 89 -13.73 -15.71 -8.97
N GLY A 90 -14.76 -16.53 -9.22
CA GLY A 90 -16.00 -16.51 -8.45
C GLY A 90 -15.74 -16.71 -6.95
N ASP A 91 -15.01 -17.75 -6.60
CA ASP A 91 -14.65 -18.09 -5.21
C ASP A 91 -13.86 -16.96 -4.54
N ILE A 92 -12.93 -16.33 -5.27
CA ILE A 92 -12.13 -15.19 -4.76
C ILE A 92 -13.07 -14.03 -4.41
N VAL A 93 -13.94 -13.63 -5.33
CA VAL A 93 -14.87 -12.50 -5.12
C VAL A 93 -15.80 -12.76 -3.94
N GLU A 94 -16.35 -13.98 -3.84
CA GLU A 94 -17.24 -14.38 -2.74
C GLU A 94 -16.52 -14.43 -1.38
N SER A 95 -15.20 -14.65 -1.36
CA SER A 95 -14.42 -14.70 -0.13
C SER A 95 -14.06 -13.30 0.44
N VAL A 96 -14.01 -12.27 -0.41
CA VAL A 96 -13.57 -10.91 -0.04
C VAL A 96 -14.34 -10.31 1.14
N PRO A 97 -15.67 -10.37 1.23
CA PRO A 97 -16.42 -9.82 2.37
C PRO A 97 -16.06 -10.45 3.71
N ARG A 98 -15.71 -11.73 3.70
CA ARG A 98 -15.30 -12.46 4.89
C ARG A 98 -13.87 -12.14 5.28
N ILE A 99 -12.96 -12.06 4.31
CA ILE A 99 -11.53 -11.81 4.53
C ILE A 99 -11.30 -10.38 5.02
N TYR A 100 -11.98 -9.40 4.41
CA TYR A 100 -11.79 -7.97 4.67
C TYR A 100 -12.92 -7.37 5.53
N ARG A 101 -13.53 -8.18 6.39
CA ARG A 101 -14.66 -7.75 7.24
C ARG A 101 -14.32 -6.52 8.08
N GLU A 102 -13.19 -6.55 8.78
CA GLU A 102 -12.79 -5.45 9.69
C GLU A 102 -12.54 -4.14 8.93
N GLU A 103 -11.89 -4.23 7.76
CA GLU A 103 -11.64 -3.08 6.89
C GLU A 103 -12.94 -2.50 6.34
N LEU A 104 -13.87 -3.35 5.93
CA LEU A 104 -15.16 -2.96 5.39
C LEU A 104 -16.07 -2.35 6.46
N GLU A 105 -16.16 -2.95 7.64
CA GLU A 105 -16.87 -2.40 8.79
C GLU A 105 -16.27 -1.06 9.26
N GLY A 106 -14.94 -0.96 9.28
CA GLY A 106 -14.22 0.29 9.59
C GLY A 106 -14.50 1.43 8.62
N LEU A 107 -15.01 1.12 7.42
CA LEU A 107 -15.42 2.09 6.42
C LEU A 107 -16.94 2.39 6.44
N GLY A 108 -17.68 1.74 7.34
CA GLY A 108 -19.14 1.83 7.41
C GLY A 108 -19.84 1.14 6.22
N LEU A 109 -19.11 0.28 5.50
CA LEU A 109 -19.65 -0.50 4.39
C LEU A 109 -20.29 -1.78 4.94
N VAL A 110 -21.61 -1.79 5.03
CA VAL A 110 -22.36 -3.03 5.11
C VAL A 110 -22.47 -3.55 3.68
N LEU A 111 -21.69 -4.61 3.37
CA LEU A 111 -21.77 -5.22 2.03
C LEU A 111 -23.09 -5.97 1.90
N GLU A 112 -24.06 -5.32 1.29
CA GLU A 112 -25.28 -5.98 0.83
C GLU A 112 -24.90 -6.98 -0.29
N LEU A 113 -25.55 -8.14 -0.33
CA LEU A 113 -25.30 -9.18 -1.32
C LEU A 113 -25.41 -8.63 -2.74
N ASP A 114 -26.37 -7.73 -2.99
CA ASP A 114 -26.58 -7.08 -4.28
C ASP A 114 -25.37 -6.24 -4.73
N LEU A 115 -24.66 -5.64 -3.80
CA LEU A 115 -23.45 -4.86 -4.10
C LEU A 115 -22.29 -5.79 -4.50
N ILE A 116 -22.09 -6.88 -3.78
CA ILE A 116 -21.07 -7.88 -4.09
C ILE A 116 -21.31 -8.43 -5.51
N GLU A 117 -22.55 -8.81 -5.81
CA GLU A 117 -22.93 -9.31 -7.13
C GLU A 117 -22.77 -8.24 -8.24
N ALA A 118 -23.05 -6.97 -7.96
CA ALA A 118 -22.82 -5.90 -8.91
C ALA A 118 -21.31 -5.70 -9.19
N VAL A 119 -20.49 -5.65 -8.15
CA VAL A 119 -19.04 -5.51 -8.30
C VAL A 119 -18.42 -6.75 -8.97
N LYS A 120 -18.90 -7.96 -8.65
CA LYS A 120 -18.50 -9.21 -9.30
C LYS A 120 -18.78 -9.16 -10.79
N ARG A 121 -19.98 -8.75 -11.17
CA ARG A 121 -20.40 -8.62 -12.56
C ARG A 121 -19.55 -7.60 -13.30
N ASP A 122 -19.40 -6.39 -12.72
CA ASP A 122 -18.60 -5.31 -13.31
C ASP A 122 -17.13 -5.75 -13.47
N PHE A 123 -16.59 -6.47 -12.48
CA PHE A 123 -15.22 -6.99 -12.52
C PHE A 123 -15.03 -8.04 -13.61
N ILE A 124 -15.94 -9.05 -13.69
CA ILE A 124 -15.88 -10.11 -14.71
C ILE A 124 -16.08 -9.52 -16.12
N GLN A 125 -17.00 -8.57 -16.29
CA GLN A 125 -17.21 -7.88 -17.59
C GLN A 125 -16.00 -7.00 -17.98
N GLY A 126 -15.28 -6.45 -17.01
CA GLY A 126 -14.08 -5.65 -17.24
C GLY A 126 -12.84 -6.48 -17.58
N MET A 127 -12.87 -7.79 -17.35
CA MET A 127 -11.79 -8.71 -17.73
C MET A 127 -11.82 -8.94 -19.23
N ASN A 128 -10.83 -8.39 -19.93
CA ASN A 128 -10.68 -8.68 -21.35
C ASN A 128 -9.72 -9.87 -21.59
N ASP A 129 -9.80 -10.48 -22.76
CA ASP A 129 -8.98 -11.64 -23.13
C ASP A 129 -7.47 -11.36 -23.06
N GLU A 130 -7.05 -10.13 -23.33
CA GLU A 130 -5.63 -9.75 -23.27
C GLU A 130 -5.11 -9.77 -21.83
N TRP A 131 -5.88 -9.22 -20.89
CA TRP A 131 -5.55 -9.23 -19.47
C TRP A 131 -5.49 -10.65 -18.91
N LEU A 132 -6.47 -11.49 -19.26
CA LEU A 132 -6.47 -12.91 -18.88
C LEU A 132 -5.26 -13.64 -19.44
N LYS A 133 -4.94 -13.47 -20.72
CA LYS A 133 -3.75 -14.07 -21.34
C LYS A 133 -2.47 -13.68 -20.63
N LYS A 134 -2.31 -12.40 -20.26
CA LYS A 134 -1.14 -11.93 -19.50
C LYS A 134 -1.05 -12.60 -18.13
N LEU A 135 -2.16 -12.73 -17.41
CA LEU A 135 -2.21 -13.39 -16.11
C LEU A 135 -1.92 -14.89 -16.17
N MET A 136 -2.42 -15.56 -17.20
CA MET A 136 -2.21 -16.99 -17.41
C MET A 136 -0.79 -17.32 -17.89
N THR A 137 -0.05 -16.32 -18.39
CA THR A 137 1.32 -16.50 -18.85
C THR A 137 2.23 -16.73 -17.64
N GLU A 138 2.91 -17.88 -17.64
CA GLU A 138 3.92 -18.20 -16.63
C GLU A 138 5.02 -17.14 -16.60
N ASN A 139 5.40 -16.74 -15.39
CA ASN A 139 6.46 -15.77 -15.15
C ASN A 139 7.30 -16.21 -13.95
N GLU A 140 8.47 -15.59 -13.79
CA GLU A 140 9.42 -15.94 -12.72
C GLU A 140 8.79 -15.89 -11.32
N LEU A 141 7.91 -14.90 -11.06
CA LEU A 141 7.27 -14.79 -9.76
C LEU A 141 6.33 -15.96 -9.48
N THR A 142 5.44 -16.27 -10.43
CA THR A 142 4.48 -17.38 -10.28
C THR A 142 5.16 -18.75 -10.20
N GLU A 143 6.30 -18.93 -10.86
CA GLU A 143 7.13 -20.12 -10.71
C GLU A 143 7.74 -20.21 -9.30
N LEU A 144 8.33 -19.12 -8.79
CA LEU A 144 8.87 -19.08 -7.44
C LEU A 144 7.79 -19.35 -6.39
N GLU A 145 6.59 -18.75 -6.54
CA GLU A 145 5.46 -18.98 -5.65
C GLU A 145 4.99 -20.44 -5.65
N ARG A 146 5.00 -21.08 -6.81
CA ARG A 146 4.59 -22.50 -6.95
C ARG A 146 5.62 -23.45 -6.33
N VAL A 147 6.91 -23.18 -6.50
CA VAL A 147 7.98 -24.04 -6.00
C VAL A 147 8.23 -23.88 -4.50
N HIS A 148 8.30 -22.63 -4.02
CA HIS A 148 8.70 -22.33 -2.64
C HIS A 148 7.52 -21.91 -1.75
N GLY A 149 6.37 -21.55 -2.34
CA GLY A 149 5.29 -20.88 -1.61
C GLY A 149 5.67 -19.45 -1.18
N TYR A 150 4.85 -18.86 -0.36
CA TYR A 150 5.15 -17.55 0.24
C TYR A 150 4.41 -17.38 1.57
N GLU A 151 4.97 -16.55 2.44
CA GLU A 151 4.28 -16.07 3.64
C GLU A 151 3.46 -14.83 3.26
N ARG A 152 2.15 -14.89 3.54
CA ARG A 152 1.21 -13.79 3.25
C ARG A 152 1.24 -12.74 4.36
N GLU A 153 1.30 -11.47 3.96
CA GLU A 153 1.18 -10.30 4.85
C GLU A 153 2.10 -10.36 6.07
N ARG A 154 3.35 -10.82 5.84
CA ARG A 154 4.34 -10.98 6.90
C ARG A 154 4.66 -9.64 7.55
N MET A 155 4.30 -9.51 8.84
CA MET A 155 4.67 -8.35 9.65
C MET A 155 6.12 -8.47 10.12
N MET A 156 6.89 -7.42 9.91
CA MET A 156 8.29 -7.32 10.32
C MET A 156 8.56 -6.04 11.11
N TYR A 157 9.54 -6.10 11.99
CA TYR A 157 9.97 -4.98 12.80
C TYR A 157 11.49 -4.98 13.01
N SER A 158 12.13 -3.84 12.78
CA SER A 158 13.54 -3.60 13.08
C SER A 158 13.67 -2.64 14.26
N GLU A 159 14.24 -3.11 15.37
CA GLU A 159 14.59 -2.24 16.52
C GLU A 159 15.69 -1.25 16.15
N LYS A 160 16.66 -1.68 15.36
CA LYS A 160 17.79 -0.87 14.90
C LYS A 160 17.30 0.34 14.10
N LEU A 161 16.36 0.11 13.18
CA LEU A 161 15.77 1.13 12.33
C LEU A 161 14.51 1.75 12.94
N ASN A 162 13.94 1.19 14.00
CA ASN A 162 12.64 1.57 14.55
C ASN A 162 11.59 1.74 13.44
N LEU A 163 11.59 0.76 12.54
CA LEU A 163 10.79 0.67 11.32
C LEU A 163 9.98 -0.62 11.37
N SER A 164 8.72 -0.56 10.97
CA SER A 164 7.84 -1.73 10.85
C SER A 164 7.09 -1.71 9.52
N GLY A 165 6.71 -2.89 9.04
CA GLY A 165 5.89 -3.01 7.85
C GLY A 165 5.42 -4.43 7.64
N SER A 166 4.34 -4.57 6.87
CA SER A 166 3.83 -5.84 6.39
C SER A 166 4.09 -5.94 4.89
N VAL A 167 4.86 -6.92 4.47
CA VAL A 167 5.08 -7.23 3.05
C VAL A 167 3.93 -8.11 2.56
N ASP A 168 3.40 -7.86 1.37
CA ASP A 168 2.25 -8.62 0.88
C ASP A 168 2.57 -10.10 0.71
N LYS A 169 3.69 -10.44 0.05
CA LYS A 169 4.20 -11.81 -0.04
C LYS A 169 5.69 -11.83 0.28
N LEU A 170 6.13 -12.79 1.07
CA LEU A 170 7.53 -13.06 1.35
C LEU A 170 7.88 -14.46 0.87
N ILE A 171 8.68 -14.56 -0.17
CA ILE A 171 9.14 -15.83 -0.71
C ILE A 171 10.48 -16.17 -0.06
N ILE A 172 10.58 -17.35 0.55
CA ILE A 172 11.80 -17.84 1.17
C ILE A 172 12.31 -18.99 0.29
N ALA A 173 13.25 -18.67 -0.58
CA ALA A 173 13.97 -19.65 -1.41
C ALA A 173 15.29 -20.02 -0.73
N ASP A 174 15.94 -21.11 -1.21
CA ASP A 174 17.11 -21.70 -0.54
C ASP A 174 18.25 -20.70 -0.28
N GLU A 175 18.49 -19.78 -1.21
CA GLU A 175 19.61 -18.83 -1.15
C GLU A 175 19.18 -17.36 -1.02
N GLU A 176 17.88 -17.06 -1.13
CA GLU A 176 17.41 -15.68 -1.11
C GLU A 176 16.02 -15.52 -0.46
N VAL A 177 15.81 -14.40 0.20
CA VAL A 177 14.51 -13.98 0.71
C VAL A 177 14.02 -12.82 -0.13
N ILE A 178 12.86 -12.99 -0.77
CA ILE A 178 12.38 -12.10 -1.84
C ILE A 178 11.07 -11.44 -1.42
N PRO A 179 11.05 -10.11 -1.22
CA PRO A 179 9.80 -9.38 -0.99
C PRO A 179 9.03 -9.19 -2.30
N CYS A 180 7.73 -9.42 -2.25
CA CYS A 180 6.82 -9.08 -3.32
C CYS A 180 5.71 -8.14 -2.81
N MET A 181 5.42 -7.08 -3.57
CA MET A 181 4.38 -6.10 -3.27
C MET A 181 3.29 -6.15 -4.32
N ILE A 182 2.03 -6.15 -3.86
CA ILE A 182 0.86 -6.10 -4.72
C ILE A 182 0.40 -4.64 -4.84
N LYS A 183 0.18 -4.18 -6.08
CA LYS A 183 -0.32 -2.86 -6.42
C LYS A 183 -1.60 -2.97 -7.24
N THR A 184 -2.68 -2.41 -6.71
CA THR A 184 -4.00 -2.40 -7.37
C THR A 184 -4.23 -1.14 -8.20
N GLY A 185 -3.27 -0.20 -8.20
CA GLY A 185 -3.24 0.98 -9.05
C GLY A 185 -2.57 0.74 -10.39
N LYS A 186 -2.48 1.79 -11.20
CA LYS A 186 -1.80 1.77 -12.51
C LYS A 186 -0.29 1.59 -12.36
N SER A 187 0.31 0.86 -13.29
CA SER A 187 1.76 0.76 -13.44
C SER A 187 2.34 2.03 -14.10
N PRO A 188 3.64 2.34 -13.91
CA PRO A 188 4.31 3.31 -14.77
C PRO A 188 4.56 2.68 -16.15
N GLY A 189 4.67 3.50 -17.20
CA GLY A 189 5.00 3.00 -18.54
C GLY A 189 6.32 2.22 -18.60
N TYR A 190 7.24 2.46 -17.66
CA TYR A 190 8.51 1.78 -17.55
C TYR A 190 8.99 1.66 -16.09
N GLY A 191 9.61 0.55 -15.71
CA GLY A 191 10.15 0.30 -14.37
C GLY A 191 9.07 0.25 -13.28
N VAL A 192 9.36 0.76 -12.10
CA VAL A 192 8.43 0.86 -10.96
C VAL A 192 8.38 2.30 -10.47
N TRP A 193 7.25 2.69 -9.86
CA TRP A 193 7.14 4.02 -9.27
C TRP A 193 8.22 4.26 -8.20
N ARG A 194 8.69 5.50 -8.08
CA ARG A 194 9.67 5.88 -7.04
C ARG A 194 9.17 5.50 -5.63
N SER A 195 7.89 5.69 -5.34
CA SER A 195 7.26 5.29 -4.09
C SER A 195 7.40 3.79 -3.82
N ASP A 196 7.19 2.97 -4.87
CA ASP A 196 7.27 1.52 -4.76
C ASP A 196 8.72 1.06 -4.59
N ARG A 197 9.66 1.71 -5.28
CA ARG A 197 11.10 1.47 -5.10
C ARG A 197 11.57 1.75 -3.67
N VAL A 198 11.14 2.86 -3.09
CA VAL A 198 11.45 3.21 -1.69
C VAL A 198 10.79 2.23 -0.72
N GLN A 199 9.57 1.82 -0.98
CA GLN A 199 8.86 0.83 -0.17
C GLN A 199 9.55 -0.53 -0.21
N LEU A 200 9.94 -0.99 -1.41
CA LEU A 200 10.65 -2.24 -1.59
C LEU A 200 12.02 -2.24 -0.90
N ALA A 201 12.76 -1.12 -0.99
CA ALA A 201 14.02 -0.95 -0.26
C ALA A 201 13.84 -0.97 1.26
N ALA A 202 12.73 -0.41 1.76
CA ALA A 202 12.40 -0.46 3.18
C ALA A 202 12.09 -1.89 3.66
N TYR A 203 11.34 -2.66 2.88
CA TYR A 203 11.13 -4.09 3.17
C TYR A 203 12.43 -4.88 3.12
N ALA A 204 13.28 -4.63 2.13
CA ALA A 204 14.60 -5.27 2.07
C ALA A 204 15.40 -5.05 3.35
N MET A 205 15.43 -3.82 3.88
CA MET A 205 16.13 -3.53 5.13
C MET A 205 15.52 -4.23 6.36
N LEU A 206 14.21 -4.43 6.39
CA LEU A 206 13.54 -5.22 7.44
C LEU A 206 13.92 -6.69 7.36
N ILE A 207 13.90 -7.26 6.15
CA ILE A 207 14.27 -8.65 5.88
C ILE A 207 15.76 -8.86 6.23
N GLU A 208 16.64 -7.95 5.83
CA GLU A 208 18.08 -8.01 6.13
C GLU A 208 18.36 -7.99 7.63
N ASP A 209 17.58 -7.24 8.41
CA ASP A 209 17.71 -7.18 9.87
C ASP A 209 17.20 -8.47 10.54
N GLU A 210 16.15 -9.10 10.01
CA GLU A 210 15.53 -10.30 10.57
C GLU A 210 16.26 -11.59 10.14
N PHE A 211 16.61 -11.72 8.86
CA PHE A 211 17.18 -12.96 8.29
C PHE A 211 18.71 -12.93 8.19
N GLY A 212 19.36 -11.77 8.36
CA GLY A 212 20.81 -11.63 8.26
C GLY A 212 21.38 -11.79 6.83
N SER A 213 20.52 -11.86 5.81
CA SER A 213 20.88 -12.04 4.41
C SER A 213 20.59 -10.79 3.57
N ILE A 214 21.44 -10.51 2.57
CA ILE A 214 21.26 -9.34 1.70
C ILE A 214 20.15 -9.62 0.68
N VAL A 215 19.13 -8.76 0.64
CA VAL A 215 18.06 -8.80 -0.34
C VAL A 215 18.50 -8.08 -1.62
N LYS A 216 18.73 -8.83 -2.70
CA LYS A 216 19.22 -8.28 -3.97
C LYS A 216 18.13 -7.72 -4.86
N ARG A 217 16.94 -8.34 -4.83
CA ARG A 217 15.80 -8.05 -5.70
C ARG A 217 14.47 -8.22 -4.98
N GLY A 218 13.41 -7.77 -5.59
CA GLY A 218 12.05 -8.03 -5.18
C GLY A 218 11.10 -7.82 -6.34
N PHE A 219 9.83 -8.15 -6.17
CA PHE A 219 8.81 -8.04 -7.19
C PHE A 219 7.79 -6.95 -6.86
N VAL A 220 7.25 -6.32 -7.90
CA VAL A 220 6.08 -5.45 -7.82
C VAL A 220 5.05 -5.96 -8.81
N GLU A 221 3.93 -6.45 -8.28
CA GLU A 221 2.80 -6.92 -9.05
C GLU A 221 1.81 -5.77 -9.26
N TYR A 222 1.71 -5.25 -10.47
CA TYR A 222 0.65 -4.32 -10.88
C TYR A 222 -0.52 -5.12 -11.42
N ILE A 223 -1.27 -5.73 -10.50
CA ILE A 223 -2.27 -6.75 -10.83
C ILE A 223 -3.39 -6.25 -11.75
N ARG A 224 -3.78 -4.97 -11.67
CA ARG A 224 -4.78 -4.36 -12.55
C ARG A 224 -4.38 -4.43 -14.03
N GLU A 225 -3.11 -4.42 -14.33
CA GLU A 225 -2.57 -4.43 -15.70
C GLU A 225 -1.87 -5.75 -16.04
N ALA A 226 -1.96 -6.74 -15.12
CA ALA A 226 -1.28 -8.03 -15.23
C ALA A 226 0.22 -7.87 -15.54
N GLU A 227 0.88 -6.94 -14.84
CA GLU A 227 2.30 -6.67 -15.02
C GLU A 227 3.10 -7.05 -13.77
N PHE A 228 4.13 -7.85 -13.98
CA PHE A 228 5.03 -8.36 -12.95
C PHE A 228 6.42 -7.82 -13.20
N ARG A 229 6.94 -6.99 -12.28
CA ARG A 229 8.21 -6.30 -12.49
C ARG A 229 9.23 -6.67 -11.44
N VAL A 230 10.23 -7.45 -11.84
CA VAL A 230 11.41 -7.68 -11.02
C VAL A 230 12.19 -6.36 -10.87
N THR A 231 12.59 -6.06 -9.66
CA THR A 231 13.27 -4.81 -9.34
C THR A 231 14.52 -5.09 -8.53
N GLN A 232 15.68 -4.72 -9.08
CA GLN A 232 16.93 -4.79 -8.34
C GLN A 232 16.95 -3.73 -7.26
N ILE A 233 17.27 -4.13 -6.02
CA ILE A 233 17.32 -3.23 -4.86
C ILE A 233 18.76 -2.79 -4.66
N ARG A 234 19.05 -1.56 -5.06
CA ARG A 234 20.40 -0.99 -5.06
C ARG A 234 20.76 -0.38 -3.73
N ARG A 235 22.04 -0.14 -3.51
CA ARG A 235 22.53 0.62 -2.36
C ARG A 235 21.95 2.04 -2.29
N SER A 236 21.76 2.68 -3.45
CA SER A 236 21.11 3.99 -3.56
C SER A 236 19.67 4.00 -3.06
N ASP A 237 18.91 2.93 -3.35
CA ASP A 237 17.49 2.82 -2.96
C ASP A 237 17.37 2.72 -1.43
N ARG A 238 18.26 1.95 -0.79
CA ARG A 238 18.36 1.88 0.69
C ARG A 238 18.76 3.22 1.30
N ALA A 239 19.72 3.90 0.69
CA ALA A 239 20.16 5.22 1.15
C ALA A 239 19.01 6.25 1.08
N GLU A 240 18.23 6.23 0.00
CA GLU A 240 17.04 7.07 -0.16
C GLU A 240 15.97 6.74 0.90
N ALA A 241 15.66 5.46 1.10
CA ALA A 241 14.71 5.02 2.13
C ALA A 241 15.14 5.47 3.53
N LEU A 242 16.43 5.39 3.88
CA LEU A 242 16.97 5.88 5.15
C LEU A 242 16.87 7.40 5.29
N GLN A 243 17.11 8.17 4.22
CA GLN A 243 16.92 9.61 4.24
C GLN A 243 15.45 9.98 4.48
N ILE A 244 14.54 9.31 3.79
CA ILE A 244 13.10 9.52 3.97
C ILE A 244 12.67 9.12 5.39
N LEU A 245 13.14 8.00 5.91
CA LEU A 245 12.90 7.56 7.28
C LEU A 245 13.28 8.65 8.30
N LYS A 246 14.43 9.29 8.10
CA LYS A 246 14.88 10.42 8.93
C LYS A 246 13.92 11.61 8.84
N GLN A 247 13.45 11.95 7.66
CA GLN A 247 12.49 13.06 7.48
C GLN A 247 11.12 12.74 8.07
N VAL A 248 10.61 11.53 7.88
CA VAL A 248 9.35 11.08 8.50
C VAL A 248 9.42 11.21 10.03
N ARG A 249 10.53 10.81 10.65
CA ARG A 249 10.72 11.00 12.10
C ARG A 249 10.66 12.46 12.53
N ARG A 250 11.28 13.37 11.77
CA ARG A 250 11.23 14.81 12.05
C ARG A 250 9.78 15.33 11.98
N ILE A 251 9.01 14.88 10.98
CA ILE A 251 7.61 15.25 10.84
C ILE A 251 6.78 14.72 12.02
N LYS A 252 6.99 13.48 12.41
CA LYS A 252 6.31 12.86 13.58
C LYS A 252 6.68 13.57 14.90
N GLN A 253 7.85 14.18 14.98
CA GLN A 253 8.30 15.02 16.11
C GLN A 253 7.78 16.47 16.04
N GLY A 254 7.00 16.83 15.04
CA GLY A 254 6.32 18.11 14.94
C GLY A 254 6.82 19.05 13.85
N ALA A 255 7.86 18.68 13.07
CA ALA A 255 8.30 19.51 11.96
C ALA A 255 7.21 19.56 10.87
N PHE A 256 6.87 20.79 10.43
CA PHE A 256 5.97 20.98 9.30
C PHE A 256 6.77 20.90 7.99
N PRO A 257 6.44 19.99 7.07
CA PRO A 257 7.21 19.82 5.85
C PRO A 257 6.70 20.68 4.71
N ASP A 258 7.55 20.87 3.70
CA ASP A 258 7.14 21.44 2.43
C ASP A 258 6.17 20.50 1.69
N LYS A 259 5.34 21.09 0.82
CA LYS A 259 4.46 20.34 -0.07
C LYS A 259 5.27 19.61 -1.13
N GLY A 260 4.87 18.40 -1.47
CA GLY A 260 5.48 17.66 -2.59
C GLY A 260 5.27 18.41 -3.92
N ARG A 261 6.31 18.50 -4.75
CA ARG A 261 6.24 19.24 -6.04
C ARG A 261 5.14 18.72 -6.96
N ASN A 262 5.00 17.40 -7.05
CA ASN A 262 4.02 16.72 -7.91
C ASN A 262 2.91 16.05 -7.08
N ALA A 263 2.55 16.65 -5.93
CA ALA A 263 1.53 16.09 -5.08
C ALA A 263 0.15 16.15 -5.77
N PRO A 264 -0.64 15.05 -5.76
CA PRO A 264 -1.96 14.99 -6.38
C PRO A 264 -3.00 15.73 -5.52
N CYS A 265 -2.92 17.06 -5.50
CA CYS A 265 -3.71 17.89 -4.57
C CYS A 265 -5.19 17.91 -4.89
N GLU A 266 -5.57 17.72 -6.13
CA GLU A 266 -6.97 17.69 -6.58
C GLU A 266 -7.78 16.57 -5.89
N ASN A 267 -7.13 15.43 -5.65
CA ASN A 267 -7.72 14.26 -4.99
C ASN A 267 -7.28 14.10 -3.54
N CYS A 268 -6.64 15.11 -2.94
CA CYS A 268 -6.09 15.03 -1.61
C CYS A 268 -7.15 15.34 -0.55
N VAL A 269 -7.45 14.39 0.34
CA VAL A 269 -8.42 14.55 1.44
C VAL A 269 -8.05 15.70 2.41
N TYR A 270 -6.78 16.10 2.45
CA TYR A 270 -6.28 17.19 3.28
C TYR A 270 -6.13 18.53 2.54
N SER A 271 -6.57 18.63 1.28
CA SER A 271 -6.37 19.85 0.46
C SER A 271 -6.86 21.13 1.16
N LYS A 272 -8.08 21.08 1.73
CA LYS A 272 -8.70 22.21 2.44
C LYS A 272 -7.89 22.72 3.65
N TYR A 273 -7.16 21.81 4.32
CA TYR A 273 -6.35 22.15 5.51
C TYR A 273 -4.90 22.49 5.14
N CYS A 274 -4.43 21.99 3.99
CA CYS A 274 -3.06 22.16 3.54
C CYS A 274 -2.72 23.64 3.27
N ASP A 275 -3.65 24.43 2.75
CA ASP A 275 -3.44 25.84 2.41
C ASP A 275 -3.62 26.80 3.61
N THR A 276 -4.42 26.41 4.62
CA THR A 276 -4.62 27.21 5.83
C THR A 276 -3.42 27.20 6.75
N ASP A 277 -2.67 26.09 6.81
CA ASP A 277 -1.46 26.00 7.65
C ASP A 277 -0.24 26.73 7.05
N THR A 278 -0.26 27.03 5.74
CA THR A 278 0.81 27.83 5.08
C THR A 278 0.74 29.32 5.40
N ARG A 279 -0.40 29.84 5.86
CA ARG A 279 -0.58 31.27 6.16
C ARG A 279 0.02 31.72 7.48
N LYS A 280 0.46 30.82 8.34
CA LYS A 280 1.27 31.14 9.51
C LYS A 280 2.75 31.24 9.11
N THR A 281 3.05 32.13 8.18
CA THR A 281 4.41 32.50 7.83
C THR A 281 5.11 33.16 9.03
N LEU A 282 6.45 33.11 9.04
CA LEU A 282 7.29 33.82 10.04
C LEU A 282 6.85 35.27 10.26
N LEU A 283 6.32 35.95 9.24
CA LEU A 283 5.74 37.28 9.30
C LEU A 283 4.52 37.38 10.23
N SER A 284 3.61 36.37 10.26
CA SER A 284 2.44 36.40 11.18
C SER A 284 2.86 36.12 12.62
N LYS A 285 3.99 35.44 12.87
CA LYS A 285 4.58 35.26 14.19
C LYS A 285 5.30 36.53 14.69
N LEU A 286 5.84 37.33 13.77
CA LEU A 286 6.54 38.58 14.09
C LEU A 286 5.57 39.77 14.25
N LEU A 287 4.42 39.73 13.60
CA LEU A 287 3.44 40.84 13.59
C LEU A 287 2.30 40.65 14.59
N GLY A 288 2.30 39.57 15.41
CA GLY A 288 1.37 39.45 16.55
C GLY A 288 -0.12 39.43 16.18
N LYS A 289 -0.49 39.00 14.96
CA LYS A 289 -1.88 38.87 14.53
C LYS A 289 -2.27 37.45 14.22
#